data_2d2a3c26f7e199860f0bb02a07043882
#
_entry.id   2d2a3c26f7e199860f0bb02a07043882
#
_cell.length_a   1.000
_cell.length_b   1.000
_cell.length_c   1.000
_cell.angle_alpha   90.00
_cell.angle_beta   90.00
_cell.angle_gamma   90.00
#
_symmetry.space_group_name_H-M   'P 1'
#
loop_
_entity.id
_entity.type
_entity.pdbx_description
1 polymer ?
#
loop_
_entity_poly.entity_id
_entity_poly.type
_entity_poly.pdbx_seq_one_letter_code
_entity_poly.pdbx_strand_id
1 'polypeptide(L)'
;KTVETDVETDAELPPISDPNLSLKKEIEHSIDLATKWFKTQQDPETGSWSESDQPALTALPLSAIMGNPTRDRSTVPAHAAKAYQFLVSKQKDDGGIYGKGLACYNTSLSLMAMLLNPDEDLKNAKLDARRFLINQQSDFDIKGEADNIYDGGTGYGGTYAHSDLSNTHFVLQALHYSRNLAAESGSAIDRKMDLDWDAAITFVSRCQNTAENSDDEEKGGFVYFPGSSKAGTKQLHDGRVALRSYGSMSYAGLLSFIYAGLEKDDPRVESVLTWLKQNYTLDENPGMEQEGLFYYYHTMAKALAIVDIDVLELADGTKVDWRRDLAVHLINLQKADGSWGNPTGRWWEHDRVLVTAYCTLALEHIHTTF
;
A
#
# COMPACT_ATOMS: atom_id res chain seq x y z
N LYS A 1 16.25 -46.49 -60.05
CA LYS A 1 16.44 -46.24 -58.60
C LYS A 1 16.03 -44.81 -58.34
N THR A 2 14.85 -44.65 -57.80
CA THR A 2 14.30 -43.38 -57.34
C THR A 2 14.79 -43.18 -55.91
N VAL A 3 15.42 -42.04 -55.64
CA VAL A 3 15.83 -41.62 -54.30
C VAL A 3 14.65 -40.83 -53.75
N GLU A 4 13.96 -41.37 -52.76
CA GLU A 4 13.02 -40.64 -51.91
C GLU A 4 13.83 -39.77 -50.94
N THR A 5 13.64 -38.45 -51.04
CA THR A 5 14.11 -37.49 -50.04
C THR A 5 13.07 -37.34 -48.95
N ASP A 6 13.39 -37.86 -47.77
CA ASP A 6 12.61 -37.58 -46.54
C ASP A 6 12.66 -36.08 -46.28
N VAL A 7 11.48 -35.46 -46.34
CA VAL A 7 11.27 -34.07 -45.85
C VAL A 7 11.04 -34.20 -44.34
N GLU A 8 12.05 -33.82 -43.57
CA GLU A 8 11.86 -33.58 -42.13
C GLU A 8 10.78 -32.50 -41.97
N THR A 9 9.65 -32.87 -41.39
CA THR A 9 8.63 -31.95 -40.98
C THR A 9 9.17 -31.12 -39.80
N ASP A 10 9.32 -29.83 -40.01
CA ASP A 10 9.56 -28.87 -38.94
C ASP A 10 8.52 -29.11 -37.82
N ALA A 11 8.97 -29.58 -36.67
CA ALA A 11 8.14 -29.70 -35.50
C ALA A 11 7.78 -28.28 -35.08
N GLU A 12 6.54 -27.88 -35.28
CA GLU A 12 6.00 -26.64 -34.72
C GLU A 12 6.25 -26.62 -33.22
N LEU A 13 7.01 -25.64 -32.75
CA LEU A 13 7.17 -25.39 -31.31
C LEU A 13 5.77 -25.18 -30.71
N PRO A 14 5.46 -25.79 -29.55
CA PRO A 14 4.17 -25.58 -28.92
C PRO A 14 3.97 -24.07 -28.67
N PRO A 15 2.76 -23.58 -28.87
CA PRO A 15 2.48 -22.15 -28.68
C PRO A 15 2.87 -21.75 -27.25
N ILE A 16 3.55 -20.61 -27.10
CA ILE A 16 3.87 -20.01 -25.81
C ILE A 16 2.52 -19.73 -25.12
N SER A 17 2.19 -20.50 -24.11
CA SER A 17 0.86 -20.49 -23.48
C SER A 17 0.59 -19.22 -22.63
N ASP A 18 1.63 -18.48 -22.24
CA ASP A 18 1.55 -17.26 -21.45
C ASP A 18 2.61 -16.27 -21.89
N PRO A 19 2.23 -15.13 -22.52
CA PRO A 19 3.19 -14.11 -22.99
C PRO A 19 3.95 -13.44 -21.86
N ASN A 20 3.47 -13.52 -20.63
CA ASN A 20 4.08 -12.92 -19.45
C ASN A 20 4.92 -13.90 -18.62
N LEU A 21 5.02 -15.18 -19.03
CA LEU A 21 5.70 -16.21 -18.27
C LEU A 21 7.14 -15.84 -17.87
N SER A 22 7.92 -15.27 -18.80
CA SER A 22 9.29 -14.85 -18.52
C SER A 22 9.32 -13.77 -17.43
N LEU A 23 8.49 -12.73 -17.56
CA LEU A 23 8.43 -11.64 -16.60
C LEU A 23 7.96 -12.14 -15.22
N LYS A 24 6.95 -13.03 -15.17
CA LYS A 24 6.52 -13.67 -13.92
C LYS A 24 7.66 -14.38 -13.21
N LYS A 25 8.47 -15.13 -13.96
CA LYS A 25 9.62 -15.85 -13.40
C LYS A 25 10.73 -14.91 -12.90
N GLU A 26 10.94 -13.80 -13.56
CA GLU A 26 11.89 -12.77 -13.11
C GLU A 26 11.39 -12.06 -11.83
N ILE A 27 10.09 -11.75 -11.77
CA ILE A 27 9.45 -11.23 -10.55
C ILE A 27 9.58 -12.21 -9.39
N GLU A 28 9.21 -13.48 -9.59
CA GLU A 28 9.35 -14.54 -8.58
C GLU A 28 10.80 -14.66 -8.08
N HIS A 29 11.77 -14.63 -8.99
CA HIS A 29 13.19 -14.68 -8.64
C HIS A 29 13.61 -13.47 -7.79
N SER A 30 13.19 -12.27 -8.17
CA SER A 30 13.48 -11.02 -7.45
C SER A 30 12.89 -11.05 -6.03
N ILE A 31 11.64 -11.50 -5.89
CA ILE A 31 10.97 -11.68 -4.57
C ILE A 31 11.73 -12.71 -3.72
N ASP A 32 12.15 -13.83 -4.30
CA ASP A 32 12.90 -14.85 -3.59
C ASP A 32 14.27 -14.35 -3.07
N LEU A 33 14.97 -13.52 -3.86
CA LEU A 33 16.21 -12.87 -3.41
C LEU A 33 15.95 -11.94 -2.22
N ALA A 34 14.90 -11.12 -2.29
CA ALA A 34 14.50 -10.24 -1.19
C ALA A 34 14.13 -11.03 0.08
N THR A 35 13.37 -12.12 -0.08
CA THR A 35 12.98 -13.00 1.04
C THR A 35 14.20 -13.61 1.72
N LYS A 36 15.21 -14.05 0.94
CA LYS A 36 16.48 -14.55 1.48
C LYS A 36 17.23 -13.44 2.22
N TRP A 37 17.27 -12.24 1.67
CA TRP A 37 17.91 -11.10 2.31
C TRP A 37 17.22 -10.72 3.62
N PHE A 38 15.89 -10.63 3.69
CA PHE A 38 15.16 -10.37 4.93
C PHE A 38 15.56 -11.34 6.06
N LYS A 39 15.69 -12.62 5.73
CA LYS A 39 16.11 -13.63 6.72
C LYS A 39 17.48 -13.33 7.33
N THR A 40 18.39 -12.69 6.60
CA THR A 40 19.72 -12.31 7.10
C THR A 40 19.70 -11.03 7.95
N GLN A 41 18.64 -10.21 7.82
CA GLN A 41 18.48 -8.93 8.52
C GLN A 41 17.65 -9.03 9.79
N GLN A 42 16.99 -10.16 10.01
CA GLN A 42 16.11 -10.37 11.17
C GLN A 42 16.95 -10.51 12.45
N ASP A 43 16.56 -9.82 13.50
CA ASP A 43 17.08 -10.03 14.83
C ASP A 43 16.73 -11.46 15.30
N PRO A 44 17.74 -12.32 15.58
CA PRO A 44 17.51 -13.71 15.93
C PRO A 44 16.90 -13.92 17.33
N GLU A 45 17.00 -12.92 18.21
CA GLU A 45 16.44 -13.00 19.57
C GLU A 45 15.00 -12.55 19.61
N THR A 46 14.70 -11.39 19.05
CA THR A 46 13.37 -10.78 19.08
C THR A 46 12.47 -11.19 17.92
N GLY A 47 13.04 -11.54 16.77
CA GLY A 47 12.30 -11.79 15.54
C GLY A 47 11.87 -10.52 14.80
N SER A 48 12.30 -9.34 15.27
CA SER A 48 11.99 -8.07 14.62
C SER A 48 12.97 -7.73 13.49
N TRP A 49 12.61 -6.73 12.71
CA TRP A 49 13.51 -6.05 11.78
C TRP A 49 13.62 -4.58 12.18
N SER A 50 14.76 -3.98 11.89
CA SER A 50 15.02 -2.55 12.05
C SER A 50 14.69 -2.03 13.47
N GLU A 51 13.97 -0.93 13.58
CA GLU A 51 13.65 -0.27 14.85
C GLU A 51 12.50 -1.01 15.57
N SER A 52 12.83 -1.69 16.66
CA SER A 52 11.88 -2.53 17.41
C SER A 52 10.75 -1.75 18.11
N ASP A 53 10.89 -0.42 18.27
CA ASP A 53 9.83 0.46 18.77
C ASP A 53 8.81 0.86 17.69
N GLN A 54 9.06 0.46 16.44
CA GLN A 54 8.19 0.67 15.29
C GLN A 54 7.76 -0.69 14.69
N PRO A 55 6.75 -1.37 15.25
CA PRO A 55 6.30 -2.69 14.79
C PRO A 55 5.97 -2.75 13.29
N ALA A 56 5.60 -1.64 12.67
CA ALA A 56 5.38 -1.55 11.22
C ALA A 56 6.60 -1.97 10.40
N LEU A 57 7.84 -1.67 10.90
CA LEU A 57 9.08 -2.07 10.24
C LEU A 57 9.36 -3.58 10.33
N THR A 58 8.64 -4.28 11.20
CA THR A 58 8.59 -5.75 11.24
C THR A 58 7.40 -6.29 10.44
N ALA A 59 6.26 -5.61 10.47
CA ALA A 59 5.05 -6.04 9.79
C ALA A 59 5.18 -6.02 8.26
N LEU A 60 5.87 -5.03 7.69
CA LEU A 60 6.05 -4.90 6.24
C LEU A 60 6.90 -6.02 5.64
N PRO A 61 8.14 -6.31 6.10
CA PRO A 61 8.91 -7.46 5.61
C PRO A 61 8.22 -8.80 5.90
N LEU A 62 7.51 -8.92 7.03
CA LEU A 62 6.70 -10.09 7.32
C LEU A 62 5.58 -10.27 6.30
N SER A 63 4.88 -9.20 5.91
CA SER A 63 3.86 -9.23 4.86
C SER A 63 4.44 -9.69 3.53
N ALA A 64 5.60 -9.15 3.14
CA ALA A 64 6.31 -9.54 1.93
C ALA A 64 6.75 -11.01 1.94
N ILE A 65 7.26 -11.52 3.07
CA ILE A 65 7.61 -12.94 3.20
C ILE A 65 6.38 -13.84 3.08
N MET A 66 5.28 -13.45 3.70
CA MET A 66 4.02 -14.23 3.70
C MET A 66 3.25 -14.12 2.39
N GLY A 67 3.40 -13.01 1.66
CA GLY A 67 2.79 -12.75 0.35
C GLY A 67 3.53 -13.42 -0.82
N ASN A 68 4.78 -13.85 -0.64
CA ASN A 68 5.60 -14.44 -1.71
C ASN A 68 4.82 -15.51 -2.50
N PRO A 69 4.62 -15.34 -3.82
CA PRO A 69 3.80 -16.24 -4.63
C PRO A 69 4.35 -17.67 -4.76
N THR A 70 5.67 -17.86 -4.54
CA THR A 70 6.33 -19.17 -4.62
C THR A 70 6.29 -19.93 -3.29
N ARG A 71 5.83 -19.28 -2.20
CA ARG A 71 5.79 -19.87 -0.87
C ARG A 71 4.66 -20.92 -0.75
N ASP A 72 4.95 -22.02 -0.03
CA ASP A 72 3.89 -22.92 0.45
C ASP A 72 3.01 -22.21 1.48
N ARG A 73 1.77 -21.92 1.10
CA ARG A 73 0.80 -21.19 1.93
C ARG A 73 0.24 -22.01 3.09
N SER A 74 0.45 -23.31 3.11
CA SER A 74 -0.02 -24.19 4.19
C SER A 74 0.85 -24.10 5.46
N THR A 75 2.03 -23.49 5.36
CA THR A 75 3.00 -23.42 6.46
C THR A 75 3.40 -21.97 6.77
N VAL A 76 3.72 -21.73 8.04
CA VAL A 76 4.34 -20.46 8.48
C VAL A 76 5.84 -20.74 8.75
N PRO A 77 6.76 -20.10 8.01
CA PRO A 77 8.20 -20.29 8.23
C PRO A 77 8.60 -19.91 9.65
N ALA A 78 9.56 -20.62 10.25
CA ALA A 78 9.97 -20.40 11.64
C ALA A 78 10.40 -18.94 11.94
N HIS A 79 11.08 -18.27 11.00
CA HIS A 79 11.44 -16.87 11.14
C HIS A 79 10.22 -15.93 11.06
N ALA A 80 9.20 -16.24 10.25
CA ALA A 80 7.94 -15.51 10.23
C ALA A 80 7.15 -15.73 11.53
N ALA A 81 7.14 -16.95 12.09
CA ALA A 81 6.50 -17.23 13.37
C ALA A 81 7.08 -16.38 14.51
N LYS A 82 8.40 -16.19 14.56
CA LYS A 82 9.04 -15.28 15.54
C LYS A 82 8.58 -13.83 15.36
N ALA A 83 8.46 -13.36 14.13
CA ALA A 83 7.99 -12.01 13.84
C ALA A 83 6.54 -11.81 14.28
N TYR A 84 5.65 -12.79 14.08
CA TYR A 84 4.30 -12.74 14.64
C TYR A 84 4.28 -12.66 16.16
N GLN A 85 5.11 -13.45 16.84
CA GLN A 85 5.25 -13.37 18.30
C GLN A 85 5.73 -11.98 18.75
N PHE A 86 6.68 -11.39 18.02
CA PHE A 86 7.12 -10.02 18.26
C PHE A 86 5.96 -9.02 18.13
N LEU A 87 5.17 -9.06 17.04
CA LEU A 87 4.03 -8.15 16.86
C LEU A 87 3.02 -8.29 18.00
N VAL A 88 2.66 -9.51 18.40
CA VAL A 88 1.75 -9.76 19.52
C VAL A 88 2.32 -9.22 20.83
N SER A 89 3.64 -9.35 21.05
CA SER A 89 4.30 -8.82 22.27
C SER A 89 4.23 -7.28 22.37
N LYS A 90 3.98 -6.58 21.26
CA LYS A 90 3.82 -5.11 21.22
C LYS A 90 2.37 -4.66 21.39
N GLN A 91 1.41 -5.59 21.47
CA GLN A 91 0.02 -5.25 21.69
C GLN A 91 -0.18 -4.69 23.10
N LYS A 92 -0.94 -3.60 23.20
CA LYS A 92 -1.27 -2.89 24.43
C LYS A 92 -2.67 -3.29 24.94
N ASP A 93 -2.98 -2.88 26.16
CA ASP A 93 -4.30 -3.13 26.77
C ASP A 93 -5.45 -2.47 26.00
N ASP A 94 -5.18 -1.40 25.23
CA ASP A 94 -6.15 -0.75 24.33
C ASP A 94 -6.37 -1.49 23.01
N GLY A 95 -5.64 -2.58 22.77
CA GLY A 95 -5.68 -3.39 21.56
C GLY A 95 -4.71 -2.94 20.46
N GLY A 96 -4.12 -1.75 20.56
CA GLY A 96 -3.17 -1.23 19.59
C GLY A 96 -1.83 -1.96 19.64
N ILE A 97 -1.16 -2.07 18.49
CA ILE A 97 0.15 -2.70 18.36
C ILE A 97 1.16 -1.60 18.02
N TYR A 98 1.85 -1.09 19.03
CA TYR A 98 2.80 0.00 18.88
C TYR A 98 3.82 0.03 20.01
N GLY A 99 4.98 0.60 19.73
CA GLY A 99 5.98 0.88 20.76
C GLY A 99 5.94 2.34 21.16
N LYS A 100 6.61 3.20 20.38
CA LYS A 100 6.82 4.61 20.68
C LYS A 100 6.17 5.50 19.60
N GLY A 101 4.94 5.91 19.82
CA GLY A 101 4.18 6.73 18.86
C GLY A 101 3.70 5.96 17.63
N LEU A 102 3.17 6.67 16.65
CA LEU A 102 2.66 6.16 15.39
C LEU A 102 1.67 4.99 15.55
N ALA A 103 0.79 5.07 16.57
CA ALA A 103 -0.05 3.96 16.98
C ALA A 103 -0.95 3.43 15.86
N CYS A 104 -1.59 4.31 15.10
CA CYS A 104 -2.46 3.91 13.98
C CYS A 104 -1.68 3.27 12.83
N TYR A 105 -0.54 3.85 12.43
CA TYR A 105 0.33 3.30 11.39
C TYR A 105 0.85 1.91 11.76
N ASN A 106 1.44 1.78 12.96
CA ASN A 106 1.98 0.54 13.44
C ASN A 106 0.91 -0.56 13.57
N THR A 107 -0.26 -0.22 14.13
CA THR A 107 -1.35 -1.19 14.32
C THR A 107 -1.96 -1.63 13.00
N SER A 108 -2.16 -0.70 12.06
CA SER A 108 -2.72 -1.03 10.73
C SER A 108 -1.85 -2.02 9.98
N LEU A 109 -0.54 -1.75 9.88
CA LEU A 109 0.39 -2.64 9.18
C LEU A 109 0.59 -3.96 9.91
N SER A 110 0.59 -3.95 11.27
CA SER A 110 0.66 -5.18 12.06
C SER A 110 -0.59 -6.05 11.86
N LEU A 111 -1.79 -5.44 11.84
CA LEU A 111 -3.03 -6.16 11.55
C LEU A 111 -2.99 -6.77 10.14
N MET A 112 -2.56 -6.00 9.13
CA MET A 112 -2.42 -6.50 7.76
C MET A 112 -1.48 -7.71 7.68
N ALA A 113 -0.33 -7.67 8.35
CA ALA A 113 0.59 -8.81 8.41
C ALA A 113 -0.04 -10.01 9.11
N MET A 114 -0.73 -9.79 10.23
CA MET A 114 -1.41 -10.87 10.98
C MET A 114 -2.54 -11.51 10.19
N LEU A 115 -3.25 -10.80 9.31
CA LEU A 115 -4.29 -11.36 8.45
C LEU A 115 -3.76 -12.39 7.44
N LEU A 116 -2.47 -12.35 7.11
CA LEU A 116 -1.79 -13.34 6.26
C LEU A 116 -1.45 -14.64 7.01
N ASN A 117 -1.57 -14.67 8.33
CA ASN A 117 -1.36 -15.87 9.14
C ASN A 117 -2.70 -16.59 9.32
N PRO A 118 -2.80 -17.87 8.88
CA PRO A 118 -4.01 -18.67 9.04
C PRO A 118 -4.27 -19.15 10.48
N ASP A 119 -3.33 -18.92 11.41
CA ASP A 119 -3.41 -19.42 12.78
C ASP A 119 -4.55 -18.74 13.56
N GLU A 120 -5.47 -19.55 14.08
CA GLU A 120 -6.59 -19.08 14.92
C GLU A 120 -6.14 -18.50 16.27
N ASP A 121 -4.95 -18.86 16.76
CA ASP A 121 -4.42 -18.31 18.02
C ASP A 121 -4.22 -16.80 17.96
N LEU A 122 -4.07 -16.21 16.75
CA LEU A 122 -3.98 -14.78 16.55
C LEU A 122 -5.32 -14.07 16.43
N LYS A 123 -6.44 -14.78 16.47
CA LYS A 123 -7.78 -14.23 16.23
C LYS A 123 -8.12 -13.09 17.19
N ASN A 124 -7.87 -13.27 18.48
CA ASN A 124 -8.16 -12.24 19.48
C ASN A 124 -7.28 -11.00 19.27
N ALA A 125 -5.98 -11.19 19.02
CA ALA A 125 -5.07 -10.07 18.77
C ALA A 125 -5.47 -9.26 17.52
N LYS A 126 -5.92 -9.94 16.45
CA LYS A 126 -6.45 -9.30 15.24
C LYS A 126 -7.72 -8.49 15.53
N LEU A 127 -8.65 -9.05 16.32
CA LEU A 127 -9.90 -8.38 16.69
C LEU A 127 -9.67 -7.15 17.58
N ASP A 128 -8.76 -7.26 18.55
CA ASP A 128 -8.41 -6.15 19.43
C ASP A 128 -7.74 -5.01 18.65
N ALA A 129 -6.83 -5.34 17.72
CA ALA A 129 -6.21 -4.37 16.82
C ALA A 129 -7.27 -3.67 15.92
N ARG A 130 -8.26 -4.43 15.40
CA ARG A 130 -9.37 -3.85 14.65
C ARG A 130 -10.19 -2.89 15.49
N ARG A 131 -10.57 -3.26 16.72
CA ARG A 131 -11.33 -2.40 17.64
C ARG A 131 -10.58 -1.11 17.96
N PHE A 132 -9.26 -1.24 18.20
CA PHE A 132 -8.39 -0.08 18.41
C PHE A 132 -8.48 0.89 17.24
N LEU A 133 -8.30 0.40 16.00
CA LEU A 133 -8.32 1.26 14.80
C LEU A 133 -9.66 1.96 14.58
N ILE A 134 -10.78 1.28 14.81
CA ILE A 134 -12.11 1.89 14.71
C ILE A 134 -12.24 3.07 15.69
N ASN A 135 -11.74 2.90 16.91
CA ASN A 135 -11.81 3.94 17.96
C ASN A 135 -10.87 5.13 17.71
N GLN A 136 -9.99 5.07 16.68
CA GLN A 136 -9.09 6.18 16.34
C GLN A 136 -9.69 7.15 15.32
N GLN A 137 -10.89 6.89 14.79
CA GLN A 137 -11.54 7.82 13.87
C GLN A 137 -11.86 9.13 14.58
N SER A 138 -11.43 10.23 13.97
CA SER A 138 -11.65 11.58 14.50
C SER A 138 -13.13 11.98 14.36
N ASP A 139 -13.66 12.53 15.42
CA ASP A 139 -15.02 13.06 15.51
C ASP A 139 -14.94 14.20 16.55
N PHE A 140 -14.56 15.38 16.07
CA PHE A 140 -14.38 16.58 16.87
C PHE A 140 -15.69 17.38 16.93
N ASP A 141 -15.71 18.39 17.79
CA ASP A 141 -16.81 19.33 17.96
C ASP A 141 -18.16 18.64 18.27
N ILE A 142 -19.11 18.55 17.33
CA ILE A 142 -20.40 17.88 17.58
C ILE A 142 -20.34 16.42 17.17
N LYS A 143 -20.46 15.53 18.13
CA LYS A 143 -20.36 14.09 17.90
C LYS A 143 -21.38 13.57 16.88
N GLY A 144 -20.86 12.87 15.86
CA GLY A 144 -21.64 12.30 14.77
C GLY A 144 -21.94 13.29 13.65
N GLU A 145 -21.38 14.50 13.68
CA GLU A 145 -21.46 15.50 12.62
C GLU A 145 -20.09 15.70 11.97
N ALA A 146 -20.05 16.01 10.69
CA ALA A 146 -18.82 16.29 9.97
C ALA A 146 -18.54 17.80 9.96
N ASP A 147 -18.51 18.42 11.15
CA ASP A 147 -18.42 19.86 11.34
C ASP A 147 -16.98 20.38 11.55
N ASN A 148 -16.01 19.47 11.69
CA ASN A 148 -14.59 19.78 11.71
C ASN A 148 -13.90 19.21 10.46
N ILE A 149 -12.87 19.90 9.95
CA ILE A 149 -12.13 19.48 8.72
C ILE A 149 -11.42 18.14 8.87
N TYR A 150 -11.16 17.69 10.09
CA TYR A 150 -10.48 16.43 10.40
C TYR A 150 -11.42 15.26 10.66
N ASP A 151 -12.74 15.52 10.78
CA ASP A 151 -13.72 14.47 11.09
C ASP A 151 -13.79 13.41 10.01
N GLY A 152 -13.93 12.17 10.45
CA GLY A 152 -13.93 10.98 9.61
C GLY A 152 -12.55 10.43 9.29
N GLY A 153 -11.50 11.23 9.43
CA GLY A 153 -10.12 10.79 9.22
C GLY A 153 -9.50 10.14 10.44
N THR A 154 -8.25 9.70 10.28
CA THR A 154 -7.43 9.12 11.35
C THR A 154 -6.03 9.73 11.29
N GLY A 155 -5.46 10.08 12.44
CA GLY A 155 -4.09 10.57 12.56
C GLY A 155 -3.14 9.50 13.09
N TYR A 156 -1.96 9.92 13.54
CA TYR A 156 -0.95 9.02 14.11
C TYR A 156 -1.38 8.38 15.44
N GLY A 157 -2.41 8.92 16.08
CA GLY A 157 -2.80 8.56 17.45
C GLY A 157 -1.97 9.27 18.53
N GLY A 158 -2.38 9.13 19.80
CA GLY A 158 -1.69 9.75 20.91
C GLY A 158 -1.82 11.28 20.94
N THR A 159 -0.71 12.00 20.95
CA THR A 159 -0.66 13.47 21.05
C THR A 159 -0.91 14.22 19.74
N TYR A 160 -0.92 13.52 18.60
CA TYR A 160 -1.22 14.12 17.31
C TYR A 160 -2.72 14.23 17.11
N ALA A 161 -3.24 15.46 17.21
CA ALA A 161 -4.66 15.73 17.24
C ALA A 161 -5.32 15.87 15.86
N HIS A 162 -4.58 15.76 14.76
CA HIS A 162 -5.14 15.94 13.42
C HIS A 162 -5.10 14.66 12.61
N SER A 163 -6.16 14.44 11.84
CA SER A 163 -6.21 13.39 10.82
C SER A 163 -5.34 13.74 9.62
N ASP A 164 -4.77 12.72 8.98
CA ASP A 164 -4.06 12.84 7.71
C ASP A 164 -4.39 11.66 6.79
N LEU A 165 -4.20 11.88 5.48
CA LEU A 165 -4.57 10.89 4.48
C LEU A 165 -3.71 9.63 4.53
N SER A 166 -2.42 9.75 4.92
CA SER A 166 -1.53 8.60 5.01
C SER A 166 -1.98 7.60 6.09
N ASN A 167 -2.27 8.10 7.31
CA ASN A 167 -2.78 7.24 8.38
C ASN A 167 -4.19 6.73 8.07
N THR A 168 -5.08 7.61 7.56
CA THR A 168 -6.44 7.21 7.16
C THR A 168 -6.40 6.10 6.12
N HIS A 169 -5.56 6.19 5.10
CA HIS A 169 -5.38 5.15 4.09
C HIS A 169 -5.02 3.78 4.70
N PHE A 170 -4.04 3.71 5.61
CA PHE A 170 -3.64 2.46 6.25
C PHE A 170 -4.75 1.89 7.14
N VAL A 171 -5.47 2.74 7.87
CA VAL A 171 -6.60 2.32 8.71
C VAL A 171 -7.74 1.76 7.85
N LEU A 172 -8.14 2.48 6.78
CA LEU A 172 -9.18 2.01 5.86
C LEU A 172 -8.82 0.66 5.24
N GLN A 173 -7.55 0.48 4.82
CA GLN A 173 -7.05 -0.78 4.32
C GLN A 173 -7.21 -1.91 5.35
N ALA A 174 -6.69 -1.72 6.56
CA ALA A 174 -6.72 -2.75 7.60
C ALA A 174 -8.16 -3.12 8.00
N LEU A 175 -9.05 -2.13 8.09
CA LEU A 175 -10.46 -2.37 8.41
C LEU A 175 -11.22 -3.03 7.26
N HIS A 176 -10.94 -2.66 6.02
CA HIS A 176 -11.51 -3.32 4.84
C HIS A 176 -11.19 -4.82 4.82
N TYR A 177 -9.92 -5.19 4.92
CA TYR A 177 -9.50 -6.59 4.86
C TYR A 177 -9.85 -7.42 6.10
N SER A 178 -10.10 -6.78 7.24
CA SER A 178 -10.52 -7.47 8.48
C SER A 178 -12.04 -7.59 8.66
N ARG A 179 -12.86 -7.18 7.69
CA ARG A 179 -14.35 -7.24 7.78
C ARG A 179 -14.87 -8.66 8.04
N ASN A 180 -14.37 -9.65 7.31
CA ASN A 180 -14.80 -11.04 7.48
C ASN A 180 -14.44 -11.59 8.85
N LEU A 181 -13.26 -11.24 9.37
CA LEU A 181 -12.86 -11.64 10.73
C LEU A 181 -13.86 -11.17 11.79
N ALA A 182 -14.33 -9.93 11.67
CA ALA A 182 -15.37 -9.38 12.59
C ALA A 182 -16.72 -10.09 12.41
N ALA A 183 -17.13 -10.37 11.18
CA ALA A 183 -18.36 -11.09 10.87
C ALA A 183 -18.36 -12.50 11.45
N GLU A 184 -17.22 -13.19 11.44
CA GLU A 184 -17.01 -14.58 11.88
C GLU A 184 -16.57 -14.69 13.35
N SER A 185 -16.42 -13.58 14.08
CA SER A 185 -15.89 -13.57 15.44
C SER A 185 -16.78 -14.30 16.46
N GLY A 186 -18.07 -14.47 16.16
CA GLY A 186 -19.08 -14.93 17.12
C GLY A 186 -19.57 -13.84 18.09
N SER A 187 -18.84 -12.72 18.21
CA SER A 187 -19.17 -11.59 19.08
C SER A 187 -20.19 -10.66 18.43
N ALA A 188 -21.28 -10.37 19.15
CA ALA A 188 -22.28 -9.38 18.71
C ALA A 188 -21.71 -7.96 18.67
N ILE A 189 -20.70 -7.68 19.51
CA ILE A 189 -20.02 -6.37 19.55
C ILE A 189 -19.20 -6.21 18.26
N ASP A 190 -18.36 -7.17 17.92
CA ASP A 190 -17.49 -7.07 16.72
C ASP A 190 -18.30 -6.97 15.44
N ARG A 191 -19.43 -7.67 15.35
CA ARG A 191 -20.30 -7.58 14.17
C ARG A 191 -20.97 -6.23 13.99
N LYS A 192 -21.16 -5.47 15.08
CA LYS A 192 -21.81 -4.15 15.06
C LYS A 192 -20.81 -3.00 15.02
N MET A 193 -19.60 -3.24 15.52
CA MET A 193 -18.57 -2.22 15.61
C MET A 193 -17.86 -2.07 14.25
N ASP A 194 -18.03 -0.94 13.62
CA ASP A 194 -17.34 -0.59 12.38
C ASP A 194 -17.04 0.90 12.36
N LEU A 195 -16.21 1.30 11.42
CA LEU A 195 -15.90 2.69 11.12
C LEU A 195 -17.15 3.40 10.56
N ASP A 196 -17.26 4.69 10.80
CA ASP A 196 -18.15 5.53 9.99
C ASP A 196 -17.50 5.75 8.60
N TRP A 197 -17.92 4.91 7.65
CA TRP A 197 -17.36 4.92 6.29
C TRP A 197 -17.75 6.16 5.50
N ASP A 198 -18.94 6.73 5.75
CA ASP A 198 -19.40 7.97 5.09
C ASP A 198 -18.60 9.17 5.58
N ALA A 199 -18.32 9.25 6.89
CA ALA A 199 -17.43 10.24 7.44
C ALA A 199 -16.00 10.09 6.89
N ALA A 200 -15.49 8.85 6.75
CA ALA A 200 -14.17 8.61 6.16
C ALA A 200 -14.11 9.05 4.69
N ILE A 201 -15.12 8.75 3.89
CA ILE A 201 -15.22 9.22 2.49
C ILE A 201 -15.23 10.76 2.46
N THR A 202 -15.94 11.40 3.38
CA THR A 202 -15.99 12.86 3.49
C THR A 202 -14.60 13.45 3.77
N PHE A 203 -13.85 12.88 4.73
CA PHE A 203 -12.48 13.31 5.01
C PHE A 203 -11.55 13.13 3.81
N VAL A 204 -11.57 11.94 3.17
CA VAL A 204 -10.75 11.65 1.99
C VAL A 204 -11.08 12.62 0.85
N SER A 205 -12.37 12.92 0.63
CA SER A 205 -12.81 13.90 -0.38
C SER A 205 -12.29 15.32 -0.10
N ARG A 206 -12.18 15.71 1.17
CA ARG A 206 -11.59 17.02 1.55
C ARG A 206 -10.08 17.11 1.28
N CYS A 207 -9.38 15.96 1.17
CA CYS A 207 -7.97 15.90 0.79
C CYS A 207 -7.77 15.94 -0.73
N GLN A 208 -8.82 15.83 -1.54
CA GLN A 208 -8.74 15.87 -3.00
C GLN A 208 -8.80 17.31 -3.51
N ASN A 209 -7.89 17.66 -4.42
CA ASN A 209 -7.96 18.92 -5.13
C ASN A 209 -9.10 18.90 -6.16
N THR A 210 -9.89 19.97 -6.17
CA THR A 210 -11.05 20.14 -7.03
C THR A 210 -10.90 21.40 -7.92
N ALA A 211 -11.80 21.60 -8.87
CA ALA A 211 -11.82 22.82 -9.68
C ALA A 211 -12.07 24.11 -8.86
N GLU A 212 -12.63 23.96 -7.65
CA GLU A 212 -12.90 25.12 -6.78
C GLU A 212 -11.68 25.59 -6.02
N ASN A 213 -10.77 24.69 -5.64
CA ASN A 213 -9.60 24.97 -4.81
C ASN A 213 -8.25 24.86 -5.53
N SER A 214 -8.23 24.45 -6.79
CA SER A 214 -7.01 24.23 -7.58
C SER A 214 -7.19 24.61 -9.05
N ASP A 215 -6.15 24.42 -9.85
CA ASP A 215 -6.18 24.51 -11.31
C ASP A 215 -6.24 23.11 -11.95
N ASP A 216 -6.27 23.07 -13.31
CA ASP A 216 -6.37 21.83 -14.06
C ASP A 216 -5.15 20.88 -13.87
N GLU A 217 -3.98 21.41 -13.49
CA GLU A 217 -2.78 20.60 -13.24
C GLU A 217 -2.84 19.86 -11.90
N GLU A 218 -3.50 20.45 -10.90
CA GLU A 218 -3.58 19.88 -9.55
C GLU A 218 -4.90 19.14 -9.30
N LYS A 219 -5.93 19.41 -10.11
CA LYS A 219 -7.27 18.86 -9.96
C LYS A 219 -7.28 17.33 -10.03
N GLY A 220 -7.92 16.70 -9.08
CA GLY A 220 -8.06 15.25 -8.95
C GLY A 220 -6.99 14.61 -8.08
N GLY A 221 -5.80 15.21 -7.99
CA GLY A 221 -4.75 14.72 -7.11
C GLY A 221 -5.03 15.02 -5.63
N PHE A 222 -4.21 14.49 -4.75
CA PHE A 222 -4.42 14.54 -3.31
C PHE A 222 -3.31 15.26 -2.57
N VAL A 223 -3.70 15.88 -1.44
CA VAL A 223 -2.83 16.53 -0.46
C VAL A 223 -2.77 15.70 0.83
N TYR A 224 -1.88 16.08 1.76
CA TYR A 224 -1.65 15.30 2.99
C TYR A 224 -2.82 15.35 3.98
N PHE A 225 -3.38 16.54 4.22
CA PHE A 225 -4.63 16.75 4.94
C PHE A 225 -5.27 18.07 4.49
N PRO A 226 -6.56 18.33 4.78
CA PRO A 226 -7.20 19.56 4.37
C PRO A 226 -6.47 20.79 4.87
N GLY A 227 -5.96 21.62 3.95
CA GLY A 227 -5.16 22.82 4.25
C GLY A 227 -3.64 22.63 4.25
N SER A 228 -3.11 21.41 3.99
CA SER A 228 -1.65 21.18 3.95
C SER A 228 -1.24 20.12 2.94
N SER A 229 -0.20 20.42 2.17
CA SER A 229 0.47 19.49 1.27
C SER A 229 1.96 19.41 1.55
N LYS A 230 2.54 18.22 1.49
CA LYS A 230 3.98 18.01 1.57
C LYS A 230 4.70 18.49 0.30
N ALA A 231 3.98 18.57 -0.83
CA ALA A 231 4.47 19.12 -2.09
C ALA A 231 4.44 20.67 -2.12
N GLY A 232 3.95 21.31 -1.03
CA GLY A 232 3.90 22.76 -0.92
C GLY A 232 2.68 23.38 -1.61
N THR A 233 2.85 24.62 -2.08
CA THR A 233 1.79 25.45 -2.64
C THR A 233 2.15 25.96 -4.02
N LYS A 234 1.14 26.35 -4.79
CA LYS A 234 1.24 26.98 -6.11
C LYS A 234 0.37 28.24 -6.15
N GLN A 235 0.91 29.35 -6.66
CA GLN A 235 0.12 30.54 -6.91
C GLN A 235 -0.62 30.42 -8.23
N LEU A 236 -1.94 30.58 -8.21
CA LEU A 236 -2.81 30.54 -9.39
C LEU A 236 -2.81 31.88 -10.10
N HIS A 237 -3.22 31.89 -11.37
CA HIS A 237 -3.31 33.10 -12.22
C HIS A 237 -4.29 34.13 -11.68
N ASP A 238 -5.31 33.72 -10.93
CA ASP A 238 -6.30 34.59 -10.30
C ASP A 238 -5.86 35.14 -8.93
N GLY A 239 -4.62 34.86 -8.51
CA GLY A 239 -4.03 35.31 -7.26
C GLY A 239 -4.33 34.41 -6.05
N ARG A 240 -5.16 33.36 -6.20
CA ARG A 240 -5.36 32.35 -5.14
C ARG A 240 -4.11 31.50 -4.97
N VAL A 241 -4.01 30.82 -3.83
CA VAL A 241 -2.96 29.84 -3.54
C VAL A 241 -3.61 28.46 -3.46
N ALA A 242 -3.17 27.55 -4.32
CA ALA A 242 -3.57 26.15 -4.29
C ALA A 242 -2.52 25.29 -3.59
N LEU A 243 -2.96 24.20 -3.00
CA LEU A 243 -2.09 23.14 -2.49
C LEU A 243 -1.69 22.21 -3.64
N ARG A 244 -0.40 21.88 -3.74
CA ARG A 244 0.07 20.97 -4.78
C ARG A 244 -0.26 19.52 -4.42
N SER A 245 -0.78 18.79 -5.41
CA SER A 245 -0.98 17.35 -5.37
C SER A 245 0.36 16.62 -5.47
N TYR A 246 0.43 15.36 -4.99
CA TYR A 246 1.62 14.53 -5.18
C TYR A 246 1.31 13.04 -5.30
N GLY A 247 2.20 12.32 -6.00
CA GLY A 247 1.96 10.98 -6.51
C GLY A 247 1.56 9.96 -5.45
N SER A 248 2.36 9.81 -4.40
CA SER A 248 2.09 8.80 -3.36
C SER A 248 0.77 9.02 -2.62
N MET A 249 0.39 10.29 -2.35
CA MET A 249 -0.91 10.58 -1.72
C MET A 249 -2.07 10.43 -2.69
N SER A 250 -1.87 10.69 -3.98
CA SER A 250 -2.92 10.50 -4.99
C SER A 250 -3.25 9.00 -5.17
N TYR A 251 -2.26 8.11 -5.15
CA TYR A 251 -2.52 6.67 -5.10
C TYR A 251 -3.13 6.23 -3.75
N ALA A 252 -2.70 6.79 -2.62
CA ALA A 252 -3.30 6.52 -1.31
C ALA A 252 -4.77 6.98 -1.23
N GLY A 253 -5.09 8.13 -1.83
CA GLY A 253 -6.47 8.65 -1.94
C GLY A 253 -7.36 7.74 -2.79
N LEU A 254 -6.87 7.32 -3.96
CA LEU A 254 -7.55 6.33 -4.80
C LEU A 254 -7.85 5.04 -4.02
N LEU A 255 -6.84 4.45 -3.38
CA LEU A 255 -7.01 3.26 -2.55
C LEU A 255 -8.01 3.48 -1.41
N SER A 256 -8.00 4.66 -0.78
CA SER A 256 -8.93 5.00 0.31
C SER A 256 -10.38 4.99 -0.17
N PHE A 257 -10.66 5.55 -1.33
CA PHE A 257 -12.00 5.52 -1.94
C PHE A 257 -12.44 4.08 -2.25
N ILE A 258 -11.55 3.27 -2.84
CA ILE A 258 -11.89 1.86 -3.16
C ILE A 258 -12.13 1.04 -1.88
N TYR A 259 -11.30 1.19 -0.83
CA TYR A 259 -11.53 0.51 0.45
C TYR A 259 -12.81 0.93 1.15
N ALA A 260 -13.22 2.18 0.96
CA ALA A 260 -14.50 2.69 1.44
C ALA A 260 -15.70 2.31 0.57
N GLY A 261 -15.48 1.61 -0.55
CA GLY A 261 -16.53 1.04 -1.39
C GLY A 261 -17.00 1.93 -2.55
N LEU A 262 -16.23 2.96 -2.94
CA LEU A 262 -16.53 3.72 -4.14
C LEU A 262 -16.18 2.89 -5.39
N GLU A 263 -17.04 2.95 -6.38
CA GLU A 263 -16.85 2.28 -7.67
C GLU A 263 -15.98 3.12 -8.61
N LYS A 264 -15.50 2.49 -9.70
CA LYS A 264 -14.58 3.14 -10.66
C LYS A 264 -15.23 4.33 -11.40
N ASP A 265 -16.55 4.36 -11.54
CA ASP A 265 -17.34 5.40 -12.19
C ASP A 265 -17.78 6.53 -11.25
N ASP A 266 -17.35 6.49 -9.97
CA ASP A 266 -17.54 7.63 -9.07
C ASP A 266 -16.69 8.82 -9.58
N PRO A 267 -17.26 10.02 -9.72
CA PRO A 267 -16.55 11.18 -10.29
C PRO A 267 -15.25 11.53 -9.55
N ARG A 268 -15.13 11.21 -8.25
CA ARG A 268 -13.91 11.43 -7.46
C ARG A 268 -12.82 10.43 -7.84
N VAL A 269 -13.21 9.17 -8.11
CA VAL A 269 -12.30 8.11 -8.57
C VAL A 269 -11.85 8.41 -10.01
N GLU A 270 -12.75 8.81 -10.90
CA GLU A 270 -12.40 9.23 -12.26
C GLU A 270 -11.44 10.43 -12.27
N SER A 271 -11.67 11.40 -11.37
CA SER A 271 -10.83 12.60 -11.27
C SER A 271 -9.40 12.25 -10.83
N VAL A 272 -9.21 11.39 -9.82
CA VAL A 272 -7.85 10.99 -9.42
C VAL A 272 -7.18 10.12 -10.46
N LEU A 273 -7.89 9.23 -11.14
CA LEU A 273 -7.32 8.45 -12.23
C LEU A 273 -6.86 9.35 -13.39
N THR A 274 -7.58 10.42 -13.67
CA THR A 274 -7.19 11.42 -14.67
C THR A 274 -5.88 12.11 -14.26
N TRP A 275 -5.77 12.56 -13.01
CA TRP A 275 -4.54 13.18 -12.50
C TRP A 275 -3.34 12.20 -12.54
N LEU A 276 -3.55 10.94 -12.14
CA LEU A 276 -2.50 9.91 -12.14
C LEU A 276 -1.99 9.60 -13.55
N LYS A 277 -2.88 9.58 -14.56
CA LYS A 277 -2.48 9.41 -15.97
C LYS A 277 -1.69 10.59 -16.52
N GLN A 278 -1.98 11.81 -16.08
CA GLN A 278 -1.26 13.02 -16.46
C GLN A 278 0.15 13.08 -15.83
N ASN A 279 0.31 12.47 -14.67
CA ASN A 279 1.53 12.55 -13.86
C ASN A 279 2.26 11.21 -13.73
N TYR A 280 1.98 10.24 -14.61
CA TYR A 280 2.64 8.94 -14.57
C TYR A 280 4.13 9.07 -14.90
N THR A 281 4.97 8.62 -13.99
CA THR A 281 6.43 8.50 -14.17
C THR A 281 7.00 7.47 -13.21
N LEU A 282 8.14 6.87 -13.57
CA LEU A 282 8.94 6.03 -12.69
C LEU A 282 10.24 6.71 -12.23
N ASP A 283 10.49 7.94 -12.67
CA ASP A 283 11.72 8.66 -12.37
C ASP A 283 11.67 9.38 -11.02
N GLU A 284 10.46 9.73 -10.57
CA GLU A 284 10.23 10.48 -9.32
C GLU A 284 8.84 10.18 -8.73
N ASN A 285 8.64 10.53 -7.48
CA ASN A 285 7.32 10.68 -6.86
C ASN A 285 6.78 12.05 -7.27
N PRO A 286 5.81 12.16 -8.20
CA PRO A 286 5.34 13.44 -8.72
C PRO A 286 5.05 14.46 -7.63
N GLY A 287 5.66 15.64 -7.71
CA GLY A 287 5.56 16.69 -6.70
C GLY A 287 6.48 16.55 -5.50
N MET A 288 7.22 15.42 -5.36
CA MET A 288 8.09 15.13 -4.22
C MET A 288 9.50 14.68 -4.63
N GLU A 289 9.79 14.64 -5.94
CA GLU A 289 11.09 14.18 -6.46
C GLU A 289 11.43 12.76 -5.94
N GLN A 290 12.60 12.61 -5.30
CA GLN A 290 13.06 11.33 -4.75
C GLN A 290 12.52 11.01 -3.34
N GLU A 291 11.76 11.93 -2.74
CA GLU A 291 11.21 11.73 -1.39
C GLU A 291 10.01 10.79 -1.42
N GLY A 292 10.08 9.70 -0.66
CA GLY A 292 9.02 8.69 -0.61
C GLY A 292 8.81 7.96 -1.95
N LEU A 293 9.86 7.81 -2.77
CA LEU A 293 9.79 7.22 -4.10
C LEU A 293 9.40 5.74 -4.05
N PHE A 294 9.91 4.98 -3.11
CA PHE A 294 9.61 3.54 -3.01
C PHE A 294 8.23 3.28 -2.39
N TYR A 295 7.78 4.14 -1.50
CA TYR A 295 6.38 4.15 -1.06
C TYR A 295 5.43 4.50 -2.23
N TYR A 296 5.81 5.43 -3.11
CA TYR A 296 5.07 5.74 -4.32
C TYR A 296 4.95 4.52 -5.25
N TYR A 297 6.03 3.78 -5.52
CA TYR A 297 5.97 2.56 -6.32
C TYR A 297 5.06 1.49 -5.70
N HIS A 298 5.14 1.31 -4.37
CA HIS A 298 4.28 0.37 -3.66
C HIS A 298 2.80 0.75 -3.78
N THR A 299 2.45 2.02 -3.52
CA THR A 299 1.06 2.48 -3.60
C THR A 299 0.52 2.47 -5.02
N MET A 300 1.37 2.79 -6.02
CA MET A 300 1.06 2.68 -7.45
C MET A 300 0.70 1.23 -7.82
N ALA A 301 1.60 0.28 -7.58
CA ALA A 301 1.39 -1.12 -7.92
C ALA A 301 0.09 -1.65 -7.29
N LYS A 302 -0.11 -1.36 -6.02
CA LYS A 302 -1.29 -1.79 -5.27
C LYS A 302 -2.58 -1.18 -5.80
N ALA A 303 -2.58 0.14 -6.05
CA ALA A 303 -3.77 0.84 -6.51
C ALA A 303 -4.19 0.37 -7.90
N LEU A 304 -3.25 0.30 -8.85
CA LEU A 304 -3.54 -0.11 -10.22
C LEU A 304 -3.96 -1.58 -10.31
N ALA A 305 -3.39 -2.47 -9.47
CA ALA A 305 -3.81 -3.86 -9.38
C ALA A 305 -5.25 -3.98 -8.81
N ILE A 306 -5.58 -3.25 -7.75
CA ILE A 306 -6.91 -3.32 -7.12
C ILE A 306 -8.00 -2.75 -8.03
N VAL A 307 -7.70 -1.66 -8.75
CA VAL A 307 -8.67 -1.09 -9.72
C VAL A 307 -8.68 -1.84 -11.04
N ASP A 308 -7.92 -2.91 -11.17
CA ASP A 308 -7.91 -3.79 -12.35
C ASP A 308 -7.70 -3.00 -13.66
N ILE A 309 -6.61 -2.24 -13.70
CA ILE A 309 -6.16 -1.49 -14.87
C ILE A 309 -4.92 -2.18 -15.41
N ASP A 310 -5.01 -2.78 -16.59
CA ASP A 310 -3.84 -3.42 -17.24
C ASP A 310 -2.96 -2.42 -17.96
N VAL A 311 -3.57 -1.50 -18.67
CA VAL A 311 -2.89 -0.52 -19.51
C VAL A 311 -3.36 0.88 -19.14
N LEU A 312 -2.42 1.77 -18.87
CA LEU A 312 -2.68 3.19 -18.70
C LEU A 312 -2.63 3.87 -20.07
N GLU A 313 -3.71 4.58 -20.40
CA GLU A 313 -3.71 5.53 -21.52
C GLU A 313 -3.39 6.91 -20.94
N LEU A 314 -2.18 7.40 -21.22
CA LEU A 314 -1.70 8.68 -20.72
C LEU A 314 -2.38 9.85 -21.41
N ALA A 315 -2.21 11.08 -20.90
CA ALA A 315 -2.83 12.28 -21.44
C ALA A 315 -2.45 12.58 -22.91
N ASP A 316 -1.28 12.16 -23.36
CA ASP A 316 -0.80 12.28 -24.73
C ASP A 316 -1.27 11.15 -25.67
N GLY A 317 -2.07 10.21 -25.17
CA GLY A 317 -2.57 9.04 -25.87
C GLY A 317 -1.59 7.85 -25.88
N THR A 318 -0.44 7.96 -25.24
CA THR A 318 0.51 6.85 -25.09
C THR A 318 -0.10 5.75 -24.22
N LYS A 319 0.01 4.50 -24.65
CA LYS A 319 -0.44 3.33 -23.89
C LYS A 319 0.74 2.66 -23.20
N VAL A 320 0.64 2.54 -21.88
CA VAL A 320 1.69 2.01 -21.02
C VAL A 320 1.18 0.76 -20.31
N ASP A 321 1.85 -0.37 -20.47
CA ASP A 321 1.69 -1.53 -19.60
C ASP A 321 2.51 -1.26 -18.31
N TRP A 322 1.87 -0.61 -17.35
CA TRP A 322 2.49 -0.20 -16.10
C TRP A 322 3.07 -1.38 -15.30
N ARG A 323 2.48 -2.58 -15.47
CA ARG A 323 2.93 -3.80 -14.78
C ARG A 323 4.32 -4.19 -15.24
N ARG A 324 4.52 -4.22 -16.57
CA ARG A 324 5.82 -4.51 -17.17
C ARG A 324 6.82 -3.42 -16.85
N ASP A 325 6.44 -2.15 -17.03
CA ASP A 325 7.32 -1.01 -16.82
C ASP A 325 7.83 -0.96 -15.38
N LEU A 326 6.92 -1.02 -14.41
CA LEU A 326 7.29 -0.97 -12.99
C LEU A 326 8.06 -2.23 -12.54
N ALA A 327 7.66 -3.43 -13.00
CA ALA A 327 8.38 -4.65 -12.64
C ALA A 327 9.83 -4.62 -13.14
N VAL A 328 10.05 -4.29 -14.42
CA VAL A 328 11.40 -4.19 -15.00
C VAL A 328 12.21 -3.09 -14.32
N HIS A 329 11.57 -1.95 -14.02
CA HIS A 329 12.21 -0.86 -13.29
C HIS A 329 12.70 -1.31 -11.91
N LEU A 330 11.85 -1.94 -11.11
CA LEU A 330 12.20 -2.43 -9.78
C LEU A 330 13.27 -3.53 -9.84
N ILE A 331 13.16 -4.49 -10.76
CA ILE A 331 14.15 -5.56 -10.92
C ILE A 331 15.53 -4.97 -11.25
N ASN A 332 15.60 -3.96 -12.13
CA ASN A 332 16.86 -3.30 -12.47
C ASN A 332 17.48 -2.49 -11.31
N LEU A 333 16.66 -2.02 -10.35
CA LEU A 333 17.13 -1.31 -9.16
C LEU A 333 17.56 -2.27 -8.04
N GLN A 334 17.25 -3.58 -8.14
CA GLN A 334 17.61 -4.55 -7.12
C GLN A 334 19.13 -4.73 -7.03
N LYS A 335 19.65 -4.67 -5.81
CA LYS A 335 21.07 -4.89 -5.55
C LYS A 335 21.41 -6.38 -5.60
N ALA A 336 22.69 -6.70 -5.81
CA ALA A 336 23.16 -8.08 -5.90
C ALA A 336 22.88 -8.92 -4.63
N ASP A 337 22.67 -8.28 -3.47
CA ASP A 337 22.30 -8.95 -2.23
C ASP A 337 20.78 -9.22 -2.08
N GLY A 338 20.00 -8.81 -3.07
CA GLY A 338 18.54 -8.97 -3.10
C GLY A 338 17.74 -7.81 -2.52
N SER A 339 18.37 -6.75 -2.03
CA SER A 339 17.72 -5.60 -1.42
C SER A 339 17.59 -4.39 -2.34
N TRP A 340 16.80 -3.40 -1.88
CA TRP A 340 16.74 -2.05 -2.44
C TRP A 340 17.13 -1.01 -1.39
N GLY A 341 17.29 0.24 -1.79
CA GLY A 341 17.55 1.35 -0.90
C GLY A 341 17.45 2.69 -1.61
N ASN A 342 16.95 3.68 -0.90
CA ASN A 342 16.85 5.06 -1.35
C ASN A 342 17.96 5.89 -0.69
N PRO A 343 18.78 6.63 -1.46
CA PRO A 343 19.75 7.56 -0.88
C PRO A 343 19.07 8.75 -0.20
N THR A 344 17.81 9.07 -0.54
CA THR A 344 17.00 10.13 0.05
C THR A 344 16.20 9.58 1.22
N GLY A 345 16.59 9.92 2.44
CA GLY A 345 16.14 9.25 3.66
C GLY A 345 14.85 9.75 4.29
N ARG A 346 14.07 10.63 3.65
CA ARG A 346 12.82 11.12 4.22
C ARG A 346 11.82 9.98 4.40
N TRP A 347 11.00 10.05 5.45
CA TRP A 347 10.01 9.04 5.82
C TRP A 347 10.59 7.62 5.96
N TRP A 348 11.77 7.52 6.54
CA TRP A 348 12.47 6.28 6.84
C TRP A 348 12.99 5.51 5.62
N GLU A 349 12.91 6.04 4.40
CA GLU A 349 13.43 5.36 3.21
C GLU A 349 14.98 5.24 3.17
N HIS A 350 15.70 5.75 4.19
CA HIS A 350 17.08 5.37 4.45
C HIS A 350 17.20 3.93 5.01
N ASP A 351 16.12 3.37 5.57
CA ASP A 351 16.08 1.99 6.05
C ASP A 351 15.87 1.03 4.89
N ARG A 352 16.89 0.23 4.62
CA ARG A 352 16.87 -0.75 3.52
C ARG A 352 15.82 -1.84 3.72
N VAL A 353 15.47 -2.19 4.96
CA VAL A 353 14.41 -3.17 5.24
C VAL A 353 13.06 -2.63 4.76
N LEU A 354 12.75 -1.37 5.08
CA LEU A 354 11.53 -0.71 4.66
C LEU A 354 11.44 -0.63 3.13
N VAL A 355 12.49 -0.13 2.49
CA VAL A 355 12.52 0.02 1.03
C VAL A 355 12.41 -1.33 0.32
N THR A 356 13.11 -2.35 0.82
CA THR A 356 13.02 -3.71 0.27
C THR A 356 11.62 -4.28 0.43
N ALA A 357 10.94 -4.02 1.55
CA ALA A 357 9.56 -4.46 1.75
C ALA A 357 8.59 -3.78 0.76
N TYR A 358 8.72 -2.47 0.54
CA TYR A 358 7.90 -1.76 -0.45
C TYR A 358 8.08 -2.31 -1.87
N CYS A 359 9.33 -2.54 -2.30
CA CYS A 359 9.61 -3.11 -3.62
C CYS A 359 9.07 -4.54 -3.76
N THR A 360 9.27 -5.38 -2.75
CA THR A 360 8.79 -6.76 -2.76
C THR A 360 7.27 -6.81 -2.84
N LEU A 361 6.57 -6.04 -1.99
CA LEU A 361 5.11 -5.94 -2.02
C LEU A 361 4.58 -5.38 -3.35
N ALA A 362 5.27 -4.40 -3.94
CA ALA A 362 4.93 -3.89 -5.28
C ALA A 362 5.01 -5.00 -6.34
N LEU A 363 6.10 -5.78 -6.34
CA LEU A 363 6.28 -6.91 -7.25
C LEU A 363 5.24 -8.01 -7.02
N GLU A 364 4.84 -8.27 -5.77
CA GLU A 364 3.77 -9.21 -5.44
C GLU A 364 2.42 -8.74 -6.00
N HIS A 365 2.09 -7.44 -5.85
CA HIS A 365 0.87 -6.88 -6.44
C HIS A 365 0.88 -7.00 -7.97
N ILE A 366 1.99 -6.71 -8.63
CA ILE A 366 2.13 -6.89 -10.07
C ILE A 366 1.96 -8.36 -10.45
N HIS A 367 2.60 -9.28 -9.72
CA HIS A 367 2.50 -10.73 -10.01
C HIS A 367 1.06 -11.24 -9.99
N THR A 368 0.19 -10.70 -9.12
CA THR A 368 -1.23 -11.11 -9.02
C THR A 368 -2.08 -10.67 -10.21
N THR A 369 -1.60 -9.76 -11.06
CA THR A 369 -2.33 -9.24 -12.22
C THR A 369 -2.06 -10.02 -13.52
N PHE A 370 -1.21 -11.04 -13.48
CA PHE A 370 -0.87 -11.89 -14.63
C PHE A 370 -1.63 -13.25 -14.59
#